data_de8832f2a5286ae93a133591de517f10
#
_entry.id   de8832f2a5286ae93a133591de517f10
#
_cell.length_a   1.000
_cell.length_b   1.000
_cell.length_c   1.000
_cell.angle_alpha   90.00
_cell.angle_beta   90.00
_cell.angle_gamma   90.00
#
_symmetry.space_group_name_H-M   'P 1'
#
loop_
_entity.id
_entity.type
_entity.pdbx_description
1 polymer ?
#
loop_
_entity_poly.entity_id
_entity_poly.type
_entity_poly.pdbx_seq_one_letter_code
_entity_poly.pdbx_strand_id
1 'polypeptide(L)'
;MSKTMILAIGGAGCNMAETIMRVANAHWVKEATYLFADSDMERLSELGKKGFETLNLLRDSDSFPTDKLKGVEKLYILAGLGGVTGSKFAVIAAKSAKSDGVGNVVLIVTLPFIFEGTGKMANASEALKSLSDIPVKVLNNEDLTERYPDLNFIDAFEYSDKEALNAMESGLI
;
A
#
# COMPACT_ATOMS: atom_id res chain seq x y z
N MET A 1 2.77 15.66 -18.92
CA MET A 1 2.12 15.29 -17.65
C MET A 1 2.86 14.14 -16.98
N SER A 2 3.09 14.24 -15.70
CA SER A 2 3.76 13.18 -14.96
C SER A 2 2.84 11.97 -14.79
N LYS A 3 3.38 10.77 -15.04
CA LYS A 3 2.64 9.53 -14.85
C LYS A 3 2.70 9.12 -13.37
N THR A 4 1.54 9.12 -12.74
CA THR A 4 1.40 8.68 -11.35
C THR A 4 0.81 7.26 -11.32
N MET A 5 1.43 6.38 -10.55
CA MET A 5 0.93 5.03 -10.31
C MET A 5 0.65 4.83 -8.82
N ILE A 6 -0.43 4.12 -8.53
CA ILE A 6 -0.76 3.63 -7.20
C ILE A 6 -0.61 2.11 -7.24
N LEU A 7 0.40 1.62 -6.54
CA LEU A 7 0.69 0.19 -6.41
C LEU A 7 0.14 -0.31 -5.09
N ALA A 8 -0.87 -1.15 -5.15
CA ALA A 8 -1.49 -1.75 -3.98
C ALA A 8 -0.92 -3.15 -3.77
N ILE A 9 -0.41 -3.44 -2.58
CA ILE A 9 0.26 -4.70 -2.27
C ILE A 9 -0.44 -5.43 -1.12
N GLY A 10 -0.83 -6.67 -1.37
CA GLY A 10 -1.47 -7.52 -0.39
C GLY A 10 -2.92 -7.14 -0.11
N GLY A 11 -3.55 -7.85 0.83
CA GLY A 11 -4.96 -7.63 1.14
C GLY A 11 -5.28 -6.23 1.62
N ALA A 12 -4.52 -5.74 2.59
CA ALA A 12 -4.74 -4.40 3.16
C ALA A 12 -4.48 -3.30 2.13
N GLY A 13 -3.40 -3.40 1.37
CA GLY A 13 -3.09 -2.43 0.31
C GLY A 13 -4.15 -2.39 -0.79
N CYS A 14 -4.62 -3.56 -1.23
CA CYS A 14 -5.67 -3.65 -2.24
C CYS A 14 -7.00 -3.07 -1.75
N ASN A 15 -7.38 -3.34 -0.51
CA ASN A 15 -8.59 -2.76 0.08
C ASN A 15 -8.49 -1.24 0.19
N MET A 16 -7.34 -0.74 0.58
CA MET A 16 -7.06 0.70 0.67
C MET A 16 -7.21 1.37 -0.70
N ALA A 17 -6.64 0.76 -1.74
CA ALA A 17 -6.73 1.28 -3.11
C ALA A 17 -8.19 1.32 -3.62
N GLU A 18 -8.96 0.28 -3.36
CA GLU A 18 -10.38 0.26 -3.75
C GLU A 18 -11.18 1.37 -3.07
N THR A 19 -10.94 1.60 -1.77
CA THR A 19 -11.57 2.70 -1.04
C THR A 19 -11.18 4.06 -1.63
N ILE A 20 -9.90 4.26 -1.90
CA ILE A 20 -9.37 5.49 -2.49
C ILE A 20 -10.03 5.77 -3.84
N MET A 21 -10.12 4.78 -4.71
CA MET A 21 -10.78 4.93 -6.01
C MET A 21 -12.23 5.36 -5.88
N ARG A 22 -12.92 4.82 -4.88
CA ARG A 22 -14.36 5.06 -4.67
C ARG A 22 -14.64 6.45 -4.10
N VAL A 23 -13.81 6.94 -3.17
CA VAL A 23 -14.10 8.15 -2.39
C VAL A 23 -13.25 9.36 -2.76
N ALA A 24 -12.24 9.22 -3.61
CA ALA A 24 -11.34 10.31 -3.97
C ALA A 24 -12.08 11.46 -4.67
N ASN A 25 -11.76 12.68 -4.25
CA ASN A 25 -12.24 13.90 -4.89
C ASN A 25 -11.21 14.48 -5.86
N ALA A 26 -9.92 14.34 -5.55
CA ALA A 26 -8.86 14.85 -6.39
C ALA A 26 -8.82 14.15 -7.76
N HIS A 27 -8.83 14.94 -8.80
CA HIS A 27 -8.88 14.43 -10.18
C HIS A 27 -7.68 13.54 -10.50
N TRP A 28 -6.49 13.93 -10.09
CA TRP A 28 -5.27 13.17 -10.36
C TRP A 28 -5.28 11.77 -9.72
N VAL A 29 -5.93 11.63 -8.56
CA VAL A 29 -6.07 10.32 -7.90
C VAL A 29 -6.94 9.40 -8.73
N LYS A 30 -8.00 9.94 -9.32
CA LYS A 30 -8.90 9.17 -10.21
C LYS A 30 -8.22 8.79 -11.53
N GLU A 31 -7.34 9.63 -12.02
CA GLU A 31 -6.63 9.42 -13.29
C GLU A 31 -5.34 8.60 -13.14
N ALA A 32 -4.86 8.40 -11.93
CA ALA A 32 -3.66 7.60 -11.69
C ALA A 32 -3.84 6.17 -12.22
N THR A 33 -2.74 5.54 -12.59
CA THR A 33 -2.73 4.13 -12.95
C THR A 33 -2.70 3.30 -11.68
N TYR A 34 -3.60 2.33 -11.56
CA TYR A 34 -3.67 1.43 -10.42
C TYR A 34 -3.14 0.05 -10.82
N LEU A 35 -2.26 -0.51 -9.99
CA LEU A 35 -1.77 -1.87 -10.12
C LEU A 35 -1.99 -2.61 -8.80
N PHE A 36 -2.75 -3.70 -8.84
CA PHE A 36 -3.06 -4.52 -7.68
C PHE A 36 -2.17 -5.76 -7.67
N ALA A 37 -1.33 -5.86 -6.67
CA ALA A 37 -0.34 -6.93 -6.55
C ALA A 37 -0.56 -7.76 -5.30
N ASP A 38 -0.61 -9.06 -5.43
CA ASP A 38 -0.77 -9.98 -4.31
C ASP A 38 -0.18 -11.35 -4.66
N SER A 39 0.05 -12.16 -3.66
CA SER A 39 0.37 -13.58 -3.82
C SER A 39 -0.89 -14.47 -3.76
N ASP A 40 -2.03 -13.90 -3.39
CA ASP A 40 -3.32 -14.58 -3.32
C ASP A 40 -4.01 -14.56 -4.70
N MET A 41 -3.97 -15.68 -5.39
CA MET A 41 -4.52 -15.83 -6.74
C MET A 41 -6.03 -15.65 -6.79
N GLU A 42 -6.75 -16.04 -5.74
CA GLU A 42 -8.19 -15.88 -5.66
C GLU A 42 -8.58 -14.40 -5.61
N ARG A 43 -7.90 -13.62 -4.77
CA ARG A 43 -8.08 -12.16 -4.71
C ARG A 43 -7.78 -11.51 -6.04
N LEU A 44 -6.67 -11.89 -6.68
CA LEU A 44 -6.30 -11.33 -7.99
C LEU A 44 -7.34 -11.66 -9.07
N SER A 45 -7.91 -12.85 -9.03
CA SER A 45 -8.98 -13.24 -9.94
C SER A 45 -10.22 -12.34 -9.76
N GLU A 46 -10.62 -12.09 -8.52
CA GLU A 46 -11.75 -11.20 -8.22
C GLU A 46 -11.49 -9.77 -8.70
N LEU A 47 -10.31 -9.25 -8.45
CA LEU A 47 -9.92 -7.91 -8.91
C LEU A 47 -9.88 -7.81 -10.43
N GLY A 48 -9.37 -8.83 -11.09
CA GLY A 48 -9.36 -8.91 -12.55
C GLY A 48 -10.75 -8.91 -13.16
N LYS A 49 -11.72 -9.58 -12.52
CA LYS A 49 -13.12 -9.56 -12.94
C LYS A 49 -13.76 -8.17 -12.86
N LYS A 50 -13.27 -7.33 -11.97
CA LYS A 50 -13.69 -5.92 -11.86
C LYS A 50 -13.02 -5.02 -12.90
N GLY A 51 -12.12 -5.55 -13.71
CA GLY A 51 -11.40 -4.80 -14.75
C GLY A 51 -10.10 -4.17 -14.29
N PHE A 52 -9.62 -4.48 -13.11
CA PHE A 52 -8.37 -3.94 -12.58
C PHE A 52 -7.16 -4.68 -13.14
N GLU A 53 -6.06 -3.95 -13.33
CA GLU A 53 -4.77 -4.56 -13.65
C GLU A 53 -4.19 -5.23 -12.41
N THR A 54 -3.77 -6.47 -12.56
CA THR A 54 -3.27 -7.29 -11.45
C THR A 54 -1.86 -7.80 -11.73
N LEU A 55 -1.12 -8.06 -10.65
CA LEU A 55 0.22 -8.65 -10.68
C LEU A 55 0.33 -9.73 -9.63
N ASN A 56 0.66 -10.94 -10.05
CA ASN A 56 0.93 -12.04 -9.13
C ASN A 56 2.34 -11.91 -8.55
N LEU A 57 2.43 -11.78 -7.23
CA LEU A 57 3.68 -11.76 -6.49
C LEU A 57 4.02 -13.17 -6.01
N LEU A 58 5.10 -13.72 -6.51
CA LEU A 58 5.55 -15.05 -6.09
C LEU A 58 6.23 -14.93 -4.73
N ARG A 59 5.72 -15.65 -3.73
CA ARG A 59 6.23 -15.60 -2.34
C ARG A 59 7.72 -15.89 -2.23
N ASP A 60 8.23 -16.74 -3.10
CA ASP A 60 9.65 -17.15 -3.11
C ASP A 60 10.54 -16.16 -3.85
N SER A 61 9.96 -15.19 -4.55
CA SER A 61 10.73 -14.20 -5.31
C SER A 61 11.21 -13.07 -4.39
N ASP A 62 12.43 -12.61 -4.64
CA ASP A 62 13.02 -11.44 -3.99
C ASP A 62 13.10 -10.25 -4.94
N SER A 63 12.34 -10.28 -6.03
CA SER A 63 12.36 -9.23 -7.04
C SER A 63 10.95 -8.76 -7.37
N PHE A 64 10.88 -7.52 -7.85
CA PHE A 64 9.66 -6.91 -8.37
C PHE A 64 9.86 -6.61 -9.86
N PRO A 65 8.87 -6.89 -10.73
CA PRO A 65 9.02 -6.65 -12.17
C PRO A 65 8.99 -5.16 -12.50
N THR A 66 10.14 -4.55 -12.67
CA THR A 66 10.29 -3.10 -12.89
C THR A 66 9.76 -2.64 -14.24
N ASP A 67 9.53 -3.55 -15.19
CA ASP A 67 8.87 -3.22 -16.45
C ASP A 67 7.47 -2.62 -16.22
N LYS A 68 6.81 -3.00 -15.13
CA LYS A 68 5.51 -2.43 -14.73
C LYS A 68 5.61 -0.97 -14.31
N LEU A 69 6.79 -0.51 -13.94
CA LEU A 69 7.05 0.86 -13.50
C LEU A 69 7.57 1.78 -14.63
N LYS A 70 7.64 1.26 -15.83
CA LYS A 70 8.18 2.02 -16.97
C LYS A 70 7.39 3.29 -17.23
N GLY A 71 8.08 4.42 -17.23
CA GLY A 71 7.47 5.73 -17.46
C GLY A 71 6.77 6.32 -16.24
N VAL A 72 6.77 5.64 -15.12
CA VAL A 72 6.20 6.15 -13.88
C VAL A 72 7.14 7.18 -13.28
N GLU A 73 6.63 8.36 -13.00
CA GLU A 73 7.40 9.44 -12.37
C GLU A 73 7.13 9.56 -10.89
N LYS A 74 5.90 9.25 -10.47
CA LYS A 74 5.51 9.26 -9.06
C LYS A 74 4.80 7.95 -8.73
N LEU A 75 5.29 7.26 -7.71
CA LEU A 75 4.78 5.97 -7.25
C LEU A 75 4.32 6.06 -5.80
N TYR A 76 3.04 5.77 -5.58
CA TYR A 76 2.50 5.53 -4.25
C TYR A 76 2.38 4.04 -4.04
N ILE A 77 2.97 3.53 -2.97
CA ILE A 77 2.86 2.11 -2.58
C ILE A 77 1.97 2.03 -1.35
N LEU A 78 0.88 1.28 -1.47
CA LEU A 78 -0.08 1.05 -0.38
C LEU A 78 0.08 -0.39 0.12
N ALA A 79 0.33 -0.56 1.39
CA ALA A 79 0.52 -1.90 1.97
C ALA A 79 0.16 -1.94 3.46
N GLY A 80 -0.29 -3.11 3.91
CA GLY A 80 -0.35 -3.42 5.33
C GLY A 80 0.93 -4.11 5.75
N LEU A 81 1.63 -3.58 6.73
CA LEU A 81 2.83 -4.20 7.27
C LEU A 81 2.46 -5.25 8.33
N GLY A 82 3.29 -6.26 8.46
CA GLY A 82 3.06 -7.38 9.38
C GLY A 82 2.71 -8.67 8.68
N GLY A 83 1.92 -8.63 7.62
CA GLY A 83 1.69 -9.78 6.74
C GLY A 83 2.92 -10.11 5.90
N VAL A 84 3.05 -11.35 5.46
CA VAL A 84 4.22 -11.81 4.70
C VAL A 84 4.36 -11.04 3.38
N THR A 85 3.30 -10.98 2.60
CA THR A 85 3.33 -10.34 1.28
C THR A 85 3.51 -8.82 1.39
N GLY A 86 2.72 -8.16 2.24
CA GLY A 86 2.76 -6.71 2.39
C GLY A 86 4.12 -6.21 2.87
N SER A 87 4.65 -6.79 3.93
CA SER A 87 5.94 -6.38 4.49
C SER A 87 7.09 -6.61 3.52
N LYS A 88 7.15 -7.79 2.93
CA LYS A 88 8.24 -8.14 2.01
C LYS A 88 8.22 -7.31 0.74
N PHE A 89 7.10 -7.29 0.06
CA PHE A 89 7.03 -6.68 -1.28
C PHE A 89 6.90 -5.16 -1.24
N ALA A 90 6.42 -4.57 -0.14
CA ALA A 90 6.49 -3.11 0.02
C ALA A 90 7.95 -2.63 -0.03
N VAL A 91 8.84 -3.32 0.69
CA VAL A 91 10.27 -3.01 0.70
C VAL A 91 10.90 -3.26 -0.67
N ILE A 92 10.66 -4.43 -1.24
CA ILE A 92 11.24 -4.81 -2.53
C ILE A 92 10.79 -3.84 -3.64
N ALA A 93 9.51 -3.56 -3.73
CA ALA A 93 8.97 -2.66 -4.75
C ALA A 93 9.53 -1.23 -4.60
N ALA A 94 9.59 -0.72 -3.38
CA ALA A 94 10.12 0.63 -3.11
C ALA A 94 11.58 0.75 -3.53
N LYS A 95 12.40 -0.20 -3.13
CA LYS A 95 13.83 -0.21 -3.47
C LYS A 95 14.06 -0.42 -4.96
N SER A 96 13.31 -1.31 -5.58
CA SER A 96 13.37 -1.55 -7.01
C SER A 96 12.98 -0.30 -7.81
N ALA A 97 11.94 0.40 -7.39
CA ALA A 97 11.50 1.63 -8.03
C ALA A 97 12.57 2.72 -7.97
N LYS A 98 13.19 2.90 -6.80
CA LYS A 98 14.30 3.87 -6.65
C LYS A 98 15.48 3.52 -7.53
N SER A 99 15.87 2.25 -7.54
CA SER A 99 17.00 1.79 -8.38
C SER A 99 16.71 1.95 -9.87
N ASP A 100 15.45 1.82 -10.27
CA ASP A 100 15.03 1.95 -11.66
C ASP A 100 14.77 3.38 -12.11
N GLY A 101 15.01 4.35 -11.23
CA GLY A 101 14.97 5.77 -11.56
C GLY A 101 13.61 6.43 -11.43
N VAL A 102 12.64 5.83 -10.72
CA VAL A 102 11.38 6.51 -10.42
C VAL A 102 11.68 7.72 -9.51
N GLY A 103 11.31 8.91 -9.94
CA GLY A 103 11.70 10.15 -9.29
C GLY A 103 11.14 10.33 -7.89
N ASN A 104 9.89 9.95 -7.68
CA ASN A 104 9.22 10.07 -6.39
C ASN A 104 8.60 8.74 -5.99
N VAL A 105 9.07 8.16 -4.90
CA VAL A 105 8.50 6.93 -4.32
C VAL A 105 8.06 7.25 -2.90
N VAL A 106 6.79 7.02 -2.62
CA VAL A 106 6.18 7.28 -1.32
C VAL A 106 5.37 6.05 -0.90
N LEU A 107 5.52 5.63 0.35
CA LEU A 107 4.70 4.54 0.88
C LEU A 107 3.67 5.08 1.86
N ILE A 108 2.49 4.48 1.83
CA ILE A 108 1.46 4.65 2.83
C ILE A 108 1.15 3.26 3.37
N VAL A 109 1.44 3.04 4.64
CA VAL A 109 1.39 1.71 5.23
C VAL A 109 0.57 1.72 6.52
N THR A 110 -0.11 0.60 6.78
CA THR A 110 -0.78 0.36 8.06
C THR A 110 0.07 -0.57 8.91
N LEU A 111 0.01 -0.38 10.23
CA LEU A 111 0.63 -1.29 11.20
C LEU A 111 -0.38 -2.34 11.65
N PRO A 112 0.09 -3.55 11.99
CA PRO A 112 -0.80 -4.55 12.57
C PRO A 112 -1.30 -4.13 13.94
N PHE A 113 -2.48 -4.61 14.33
CA PHE A 113 -2.97 -4.46 15.70
C PHE A 113 -2.11 -5.32 16.65
N ILE A 114 -2.01 -4.89 17.91
CA ILE A 114 -1.24 -5.62 18.94
C ILE A 114 -1.76 -7.05 19.09
N PHE A 115 -3.09 -7.25 19.02
CA PHE A 115 -3.69 -8.58 19.13
C PHE A 115 -3.31 -9.55 18.00
N GLU A 116 -2.79 -9.04 16.87
CA GLU A 116 -2.36 -9.89 15.76
C GLU A 116 -1.06 -10.64 16.07
N GLY A 117 -0.36 -10.26 17.12
CA GLY A 117 0.78 -10.99 17.67
C GLY A 117 2.13 -10.33 17.43
N THR A 118 3.10 -10.79 18.21
CA THR A 118 4.47 -10.24 18.20
C THR A 118 5.21 -10.49 16.89
N GLY A 119 4.93 -11.60 16.20
CA GLY A 119 5.55 -11.92 14.91
C GLY A 119 5.22 -10.88 13.85
N LYS A 120 3.96 -10.48 13.75
CA LYS A 120 3.52 -9.46 12.79
C LYS A 120 4.09 -8.08 13.15
N MET A 121 4.15 -7.75 14.43
CA MET A 121 4.74 -6.49 14.90
C MET A 121 6.24 -6.43 14.55
N ALA A 122 6.96 -7.54 14.71
CA ALA A 122 8.38 -7.63 14.36
C ALA A 122 8.59 -7.46 12.85
N ASN A 123 7.75 -8.10 12.02
CA ASN A 123 7.82 -7.96 10.57
C ASN A 123 7.59 -6.50 10.14
N ALA A 124 6.63 -5.82 10.74
CA ALA A 124 6.34 -4.42 10.45
C ALA A 124 7.52 -3.52 10.83
N SER A 125 8.09 -3.72 12.02
CA SER A 125 9.23 -2.95 12.50
C SER A 125 10.45 -3.13 11.59
N GLU A 126 10.74 -4.34 11.19
CA GLU A 126 11.86 -4.65 10.28
C GLU A 126 11.67 -4.01 8.90
N ALA A 127 10.45 -4.07 8.37
CA ALA A 127 10.12 -3.42 7.09
C ALA A 127 10.34 -1.90 7.18
N LEU A 128 9.88 -1.26 8.24
CA LEU A 128 10.08 0.19 8.44
C LEU A 128 11.56 0.57 8.53
N LYS A 129 12.37 -0.24 9.21
CA LYS A 129 13.82 -0.01 9.26
C LYS A 129 14.45 -0.08 7.88
N SER A 130 14.00 -1.01 7.05
CA SER A 130 14.50 -1.17 5.68
C SER A 130 14.10 0.00 4.77
N LEU A 131 13.07 0.75 5.14
CA LEU A 131 12.53 1.88 4.39
C LEU A 131 12.99 3.24 4.93
N SER A 132 14.02 3.29 5.77
CA SER A 132 14.44 4.51 6.46
C SER A 132 14.86 5.67 5.54
N ASP A 133 15.23 5.37 4.30
CA ASP A 133 15.66 6.35 3.30
C ASP A 133 14.54 6.75 2.29
N ILE A 134 13.33 6.23 2.49
CA ILE A 134 12.18 6.47 1.61
C ILE A 134 11.05 7.10 2.43
N PRO A 135 10.35 8.13 1.91
CA PRO A 135 9.19 8.70 2.62
C PRO A 135 8.10 7.66 2.87
N VAL A 136 7.70 7.52 4.13
CA VAL A 136 6.66 6.59 4.56
C VAL A 136 5.66 7.31 5.45
N LYS A 137 4.38 7.25 5.09
CA LYS A 137 3.29 7.64 5.99
C LYS A 137 2.78 6.39 6.69
N VAL A 138 2.90 6.36 8.00
CA VAL A 138 2.46 5.24 8.82
C VAL A 138 1.09 5.55 9.41
N LEU A 139 0.13 4.65 9.18
CA LEU A 139 -1.21 4.71 9.76
C LEU A 139 -1.30 3.64 10.84
N ASN A 140 -1.40 4.09 12.09
CA ASN A 140 -1.46 3.17 13.24
C ASN A 140 -2.91 2.97 13.66
N ASN A 141 -3.47 1.79 13.35
CA ASN A 141 -4.85 1.46 13.67
C ASN A 141 -5.12 1.35 15.18
N GLU A 142 -4.10 1.04 15.99
CA GLU A 142 -4.24 1.05 17.46
C GLU A 142 -4.57 2.45 17.98
N ASP A 143 -3.95 3.48 17.41
CA ASP A 143 -4.26 4.86 17.79
C ASP A 143 -5.72 5.22 17.52
N LEU A 144 -6.32 4.63 16.49
CA LEU A 144 -7.73 4.82 16.19
C LEU A 144 -8.63 4.19 17.23
N THR A 145 -8.30 2.97 17.69
CA THR A 145 -9.08 2.28 18.71
C THR A 145 -8.97 2.98 20.05
N GLU A 146 -7.85 3.60 20.37
CA GLU A 146 -7.66 4.40 21.57
C GLU A 146 -8.45 5.70 21.53
N ARG A 147 -8.43 6.40 20.38
CA ARG A 147 -9.17 7.67 20.19
C ARG A 147 -10.66 7.48 20.09
N TYR A 148 -11.10 6.36 19.53
CA TYR A 148 -12.50 6.03 19.27
C TYR A 148 -12.83 4.62 19.78
N PRO A 149 -13.00 4.43 21.11
CA PRO A 149 -13.19 3.09 21.70
C PRO A 149 -14.41 2.32 21.16
N ASP A 150 -15.43 3.04 20.69
CA ASP A 150 -16.66 2.43 20.16
C ASP A 150 -16.54 2.04 18.67
N LEU A 151 -15.42 2.36 18.04
CA LEU A 151 -15.19 2.07 16.63
C LEU A 151 -14.94 0.57 16.47
N ASN A 152 -15.73 -0.11 15.63
CA ASN A 152 -15.46 -1.50 15.30
C ASN A 152 -14.29 -1.62 14.28
N PHE A 153 -13.80 -2.83 14.07
CA PHE A 153 -12.64 -3.05 13.19
C PHE A 153 -12.89 -2.64 11.74
N ILE A 154 -14.09 -2.87 11.23
CA ILE A 154 -14.45 -2.50 9.86
C ILE A 154 -14.38 -0.97 9.69
N ASP A 155 -14.96 -0.23 10.64
CA ASP A 155 -14.94 1.23 10.63
C ASP A 155 -13.52 1.78 10.82
N ALA A 156 -12.68 1.10 11.62
CA ALA A 156 -11.29 1.48 11.80
C ALA A 156 -10.50 1.36 10.49
N PHE A 157 -10.71 0.27 9.74
CA PHE A 157 -10.07 0.10 8.42
C PHE A 157 -10.53 1.16 7.42
N GLU A 158 -11.82 1.46 7.37
CA GLU A 158 -12.34 2.53 6.51
C GLU A 158 -11.76 3.90 6.87
N TYR A 159 -11.60 4.16 8.16
CA TYR A 159 -11.00 5.41 8.63
C TYR A 159 -9.54 5.52 8.20
N SER A 160 -8.77 4.45 8.34
CA SER A 160 -7.37 4.39 7.86
C SER A 160 -7.27 4.63 6.36
N ASP A 161 -8.16 4.04 5.58
CA ASP A 161 -8.19 4.21 4.14
C ASP A 161 -8.44 5.68 3.76
N LYS A 162 -9.33 6.35 4.48
CA LYS A 162 -9.60 7.79 4.29
C LYS A 162 -8.42 8.65 4.72
N GLU A 163 -7.71 8.29 5.78
CA GLU A 163 -6.49 9.00 6.18
C GLU A 163 -5.39 8.85 5.12
N ALA A 164 -5.26 7.67 4.51
CA ALA A 164 -4.35 7.45 3.39
C ALA A 164 -4.68 8.38 2.23
N LEU A 165 -5.94 8.47 1.85
CA LEU A 165 -6.39 9.36 0.80
C LEU A 165 -6.10 10.81 1.11
N ASN A 166 -6.38 11.26 2.34
CA ASN A 166 -6.09 12.63 2.77
C ASN A 166 -4.59 12.94 2.67
N ALA A 167 -3.74 12.02 3.07
CA ALA A 167 -2.30 12.18 2.97
C ALA A 167 -1.84 12.35 1.51
N MET A 168 -2.43 11.58 0.60
CA MET A 168 -2.15 11.67 -0.83
C MET A 168 -2.66 12.99 -1.44
N GLU A 169 -3.90 13.37 -1.14
CA GLU A 169 -4.52 14.58 -1.71
C GLU A 169 -3.89 15.88 -1.18
N SER A 170 -3.43 15.88 0.07
CA SER A 170 -2.81 17.06 0.69
C SER A 170 -1.37 17.30 0.26
N GLY A 171 -0.73 16.30 -0.35
CA GLY A 171 0.68 16.41 -0.73
C GLY A 171 1.64 16.48 0.45
N LEU A 172 1.23 16.05 1.63
CA LEU A 172 2.08 16.05 2.84
C LEU A 172 3.19 15.00 2.80
N ILE A 173 3.20 14.17 1.78
CA ILE A 173 4.20 13.13 1.58
C ILE A 173 4.80 13.27 0.19
#